data_0bb3cf98e6c303dafed21c76f0ef8636
#
_entry.id   0bb3cf98e6c303dafed21c76f0ef8636
#
_cell.length_a   1.000
_cell.length_b   1.000
_cell.length_c   1.000
_cell.angle_alpha   90.00
_cell.angle_beta   90.00
_cell.angle_gamma   90.00
#
_symmetry.space_group_name_H-M   'P 1'
#
loop_
_entity.id
_entity.type
_entity.pdbx_description
1 polymer ?
#
loop_
_entity_poly.entity_id
_entity_poly.type
_entity_poly.pdbx_seq_one_letter_code
_entity_poly.pdbx_strand_id
1 'polypeptide(L)'
;MGADFKFVHCADLHLGCRFSGLAAADPVLARRLAESAFRSFQRIVDLVRTEQADFLVIAGDIFDEGTETPRTRYRFAQELARTAVPCFLVRGNHDHVMSWEDSIPFPSNVTVFGPQPGTKTLDIRGHPVEVTGVSFPDLHTKTNLAAQLHGSPDRYTVAVVHCSVAGIAGSGAGYAPCQKNDLLGRGVNYWALGHIHKRQAILEDSPWAVYPGDIQGLNPDETGPKGAYLVAVTRGQAVPGFRATQEVLWQNVDLDITGKTTLNELIDGIAIPRDSLLSLTVRGRGPLDRVIRADPAGFARQIADASGCTVAGPHLLCGPDLDPAVLMTAPTLAGETARVLPELQQLSEKELADLLLKTWKAADTATDTLRELAAAGRLRPLLEDAARDLLGRLTEGPQ
;
A
#
# COMPACT_ATOMS: atom_id res chain seq x y z
N MET A 1 -7.22 -18.93 31.41
CA MET A 1 -8.64 -18.97 31.00
C MET A 1 -8.68 -18.72 29.50
N GLY A 2 -9.48 -19.46 28.75
CA GLY A 2 -9.67 -19.20 27.31
C GLY A 2 -10.43 -17.90 27.04
N ALA A 3 -10.43 -17.43 25.78
CA ALA A 3 -11.26 -16.31 25.37
C ALA A 3 -12.74 -16.70 25.41
N ASP A 4 -13.63 -15.74 25.72
CA ASP A 4 -15.08 -15.92 25.70
C ASP A 4 -15.55 -16.21 24.27
N PHE A 5 -15.00 -15.49 23.31
CA PHE A 5 -15.13 -15.72 21.86
C PHE A 5 -13.98 -15.07 21.09
N LYS A 6 -13.84 -15.46 19.82
CA LYS A 6 -12.84 -14.93 18.91
C LYS A 6 -13.47 -14.57 17.58
N PHE A 7 -12.92 -13.58 16.89
CA PHE A 7 -13.28 -13.30 15.51
C PHE A 7 -12.07 -12.85 14.70
N VAL A 8 -12.17 -12.97 13.38
CA VAL A 8 -11.16 -12.46 12.46
C VAL A 8 -11.68 -11.19 11.81
N HIS A 9 -10.82 -10.16 11.72
CA HIS A 9 -11.08 -8.90 11.03
C HIS A 9 -10.06 -8.68 9.92
N CYS A 10 -10.54 -8.55 8.68
CA CYS A 10 -9.76 -8.14 7.53
C CYS A 10 -10.50 -7.07 6.72
N ALA A 11 -9.81 -6.41 5.80
CA ALA A 11 -10.32 -5.39 4.90
C ALA A 11 -9.44 -5.31 3.65
N ASP A 12 -9.83 -4.52 2.68
CA ASP A 12 -9.00 -4.10 1.55
C ASP A 12 -8.40 -5.33 0.84
N LEU A 13 -9.31 -6.22 0.39
CA LEU A 13 -8.94 -7.51 -0.22
C LEU A 13 -8.49 -7.35 -1.67
N HIS A 14 -9.13 -6.46 -2.42
CA HIS A 14 -8.86 -6.14 -3.84
C HIS A 14 -8.68 -7.39 -4.72
N LEU A 15 -9.59 -8.36 -4.57
CA LEU A 15 -9.53 -9.64 -5.27
C LEU A 15 -9.73 -9.45 -6.78
N GLY A 16 -8.74 -9.87 -7.56
CA GLY A 16 -8.75 -9.71 -9.01
C GLY A 16 -8.06 -8.44 -9.51
N CYS A 17 -7.51 -7.62 -8.61
CA CYS A 17 -6.69 -6.46 -8.99
C CYS A 17 -5.53 -6.87 -9.90
N ARG A 18 -5.22 -6.03 -10.88
CA ARG A 18 -4.12 -6.24 -11.82
C ARG A 18 -2.87 -5.51 -11.33
N PHE A 19 -1.78 -6.23 -11.22
CA PHE A 19 -0.48 -5.63 -10.97
C PHE A 19 0.02 -4.94 -12.24
N SER A 20 0.08 -3.62 -12.23
CA SER A 20 0.60 -2.85 -13.35
C SER A 20 2.13 -2.85 -13.37
N GLY A 21 2.71 -2.92 -14.56
CA GLY A 21 4.16 -2.67 -14.80
C GLY A 21 5.09 -3.88 -14.70
N LEU A 22 4.77 -4.94 -13.97
CA LEU A 22 5.64 -6.13 -13.78
C LEU A 22 5.36 -7.27 -14.77
N ALA A 23 4.16 -7.33 -15.32
CA ALA A 23 3.69 -8.43 -16.16
C ALA A 23 4.48 -8.61 -17.48
N ALA A 24 5.12 -7.56 -17.98
CA ALA A 24 5.86 -7.60 -19.23
C ALA A 24 7.26 -8.25 -19.12
N ALA A 25 7.84 -8.24 -17.89
CA ALA A 25 9.22 -8.68 -17.68
C ALA A 25 9.34 -10.15 -17.24
N ASP A 26 8.39 -10.64 -16.42
CA ASP A 26 8.38 -12.02 -15.90
C ASP A 26 6.96 -12.60 -15.82
N PRO A 27 6.55 -13.48 -16.76
CA PRO A 27 5.22 -14.10 -16.76
C PRO A 27 4.94 -14.99 -15.54
N VAL A 28 5.95 -15.59 -14.91
CA VAL A 28 5.79 -16.43 -13.72
C VAL A 28 5.48 -15.56 -12.51
N LEU A 29 6.26 -14.51 -12.32
CA LEU A 29 6.03 -13.51 -11.29
C LEU A 29 4.66 -12.84 -11.45
N ALA A 30 4.31 -12.43 -12.67
CA ALA A 30 3.01 -11.83 -12.97
C ALA A 30 1.84 -12.73 -12.56
N ARG A 31 1.93 -14.04 -12.84
CA ARG A 31 0.91 -15.02 -12.44
C ARG A 31 0.86 -15.19 -10.92
N ARG A 32 2.00 -15.25 -10.25
CA ARG A 32 2.09 -15.35 -8.78
C ARG A 32 1.44 -14.13 -8.12
N LEU A 33 1.71 -12.94 -8.62
CA LEU A 33 1.13 -11.69 -8.14
C LEU A 33 -0.39 -11.65 -8.36
N ALA A 34 -0.86 -12.00 -9.55
CA ALA A 34 -2.29 -12.01 -9.88
C ALA A 34 -3.12 -12.94 -8.97
N GLU A 35 -2.52 -14.02 -8.44
CA GLU A 35 -3.18 -14.94 -7.52
C GLU A 35 -2.90 -14.62 -6.04
N SER A 36 -1.99 -13.69 -5.73
CA SER A 36 -1.50 -13.47 -4.37
C SER A 36 -2.57 -13.00 -3.39
N ALA A 37 -3.45 -12.08 -3.80
CA ALA A 37 -4.56 -11.61 -2.98
C ALA A 37 -5.53 -12.77 -2.63
N PHE A 38 -5.83 -13.64 -3.61
CA PHE A 38 -6.64 -14.82 -3.37
C PHE A 38 -5.98 -15.81 -2.41
N ARG A 39 -4.69 -16.07 -2.55
CA ARG A 39 -3.95 -16.95 -1.65
C ARG A 39 -3.88 -16.37 -0.24
N SER A 40 -3.70 -15.07 -0.12
CA SER A 40 -3.78 -14.38 1.16
C SER A 40 -5.16 -14.56 1.80
N PHE A 41 -6.25 -14.36 1.04
CA PHE A 41 -7.60 -14.58 1.53
C PHE A 41 -7.85 -16.04 1.94
N GLN A 42 -7.36 -17.00 1.19
CA GLN A 42 -7.43 -18.43 1.57
C GLN A 42 -6.76 -18.70 2.91
N ARG A 43 -5.59 -18.09 3.18
CA ARG A 43 -4.92 -18.17 4.48
C ARG A 43 -5.73 -17.52 5.61
N ILE A 44 -6.48 -16.44 5.31
CA ILE A 44 -7.41 -15.85 6.29
C ILE A 44 -8.55 -16.82 6.60
N VAL A 45 -9.11 -17.48 5.60
CA VAL A 45 -10.12 -18.55 5.81
C VAL A 45 -9.54 -19.71 6.61
N ASP A 46 -8.32 -20.13 6.32
CA ASP A 46 -7.63 -21.15 7.11
C ASP A 46 -7.39 -20.69 8.56
N LEU A 47 -7.01 -19.43 8.76
CA LEU A 47 -6.87 -18.82 10.09
C LEU A 47 -8.19 -18.88 10.89
N VAL A 48 -9.33 -18.52 10.27
CA VAL A 48 -10.66 -18.62 10.90
C VAL A 48 -10.90 -20.04 11.42
N ARG A 49 -10.57 -21.04 10.61
CA ARG A 49 -10.81 -22.46 10.93
C ARG A 49 -9.83 -23.01 11.97
N THR A 50 -8.53 -22.74 11.80
CA THR A 50 -7.49 -23.27 12.70
C THR A 50 -7.52 -22.65 14.08
N GLU A 51 -7.83 -21.37 14.15
CA GLU A 51 -7.99 -20.65 15.42
C GLU A 51 -9.39 -20.84 16.04
N GLN A 52 -10.29 -21.53 15.33
CA GLN A 52 -11.68 -21.72 15.75
C GLN A 52 -12.36 -20.38 16.06
N ALA A 53 -12.20 -19.40 15.17
CA ALA A 53 -12.89 -18.14 15.29
C ALA A 53 -14.41 -18.34 15.14
N ASP A 54 -15.19 -17.58 15.89
CA ASP A 54 -16.65 -17.71 15.95
C ASP A 54 -17.33 -17.01 14.78
N PHE A 55 -16.69 -15.99 14.22
CA PHE A 55 -17.17 -15.27 13.02
C PHE A 55 -16.02 -14.53 12.32
N LEU A 56 -16.29 -14.08 11.08
CA LEU A 56 -15.40 -13.27 10.25
C LEU A 56 -16.07 -11.93 9.94
N VAL A 57 -15.32 -10.82 10.03
CA VAL A 57 -15.76 -9.51 9.54
C VAL A 57 -14.82 -9.02 8.43
N ILE A 58 -15.40 -8.46 7.35
CA ILE A 58 -14.68 -7.91 6.21
C ILE A 58 -15.15 -6.46 6.02
N ALA A 59 -14.22 -5.51 6.23
CA ALA A 59 -14.56 -4.10 6.28
C ALA A 59 -14.36 -3.36 4.94
N GLY A 60 -14.84 -3.94 3.84
CA GLY A 60 -14.95 -3.30 2.53
C GLY A 60 -13.75 -3.51 1.59
N ASP A 61 -13.87 -2.97 0.39
CA ASP A 61 -12.93 -3.09 -0.73
C ASP A 61 -12.55 -4.55 -1.01
N ILE A 62 -13.57 -5.39 -1.23
CA ILE A 62 -13.42 -6.81 -1.55
C ILE A 62 -12.93 -6.98 -2.99
N PHE A 63 -13.43 -6.14 -3.90
CA PHE A 63 -13.10 -6.13 -5.32
C PHE A 63 -12.78 -4.72 -5.80
N ASP A 64 -12.14 -4.61 -6.97
CA ASP A 64 -11.99 -3.36 -7.70
C ASP A 64 -13.01 -3.30 -8.85
N GLU A 65 -13.78 -2.21 -8.92
CA GLU A 65 -14.74 -1.99 -10.00
C GLU A 65 -14.10 -2.15 -11.38
N GLY A 66 -14.71 -3.01 -12.22
CA GLY A 66 -14.27 -3.25 -13.59
C GLY A 66 -13.07 -4.18 -13.75
N THR A 67 -12.45 -4.67 -12.66
CA THR A 67 -11.35 -5.65 -12.75
C THR A 67 -11.77 -7.04 -12.30
N GLU A 68 -12.78 -7.14 -11.46
CA GLU A 68 -13.33 -8.41 -11.00
C GLU A 68 -14.03 -9.17 -12.13
N THR A 69 -14.04 -10.49 -12.02
CA THR A 69 -14.72 -11.38 -12.96
C THR A 69 -15.75 -12.25 -12.24
N PRO A 70 -16.75 -12.83 -12.95
CA PRO A 70 -17.65 -13.81 -12.34
C PRO A 70 -16.91 -14.97 -11.64
N ARG A 71 -15.77 -15.40 -12.21
CA ARG A 71 -14.91 -16.41 -11.59
C ARG A 71 -14.34 -15.94 -10.26
N THR A 72 -13.90 -14.68 -10.16
CA THR A 72 -13.37 -14.10 -8.93
C THR A 72 -14.43 -14.08 -7.84
N ARG A 73 -15.64 -13.62 -8.16
CA ARG A 73 -16.78 -13.59 -7.24
C ARG A 73 -17.20 -15.00 -6.80
N TYR A 74 -17.25 -15.95 -7.72
CA TYR A 74 -17.58 -17.34 -7.39
C TYR A 74 -16.55 -17.97 -6.44
N ARG A 75 -15.26 -17.78 -6.71
CA ARG A 75 -14.18 -18.26 -5.82
C ARG A 75 -14.29 -17.64 -4.43
N PHE A 76 -14.57 -16.36 -4.33
CA PHE A 76 -14.76 -15.66 -3.07
C PHE A 76 -15.94 -16.24 -2.28
N ALA A 77 -17.09 -16.45 -2.92
CA ALA A 77 -18.26 -17.09 -2.29
C ALA A 77 -17.95 -18.52 -1.80
N GLN A 78 -17.20 -19.31 -2.57
CA GLN A 78 -16.76 -20.64 -2.15
C GLN A 78 -15.86 -20.60 -0.90
N GLU A 79 -14.91 -19.65 -0.84
CA GLU A 79 -14.02 -19.51 0.33
C GLU A 79 -14.82 -19.07 1.57
N LEU A 80 -15.81 -18.17 1.43
CA LEU A 80 -16.69 -17.80 2.53
C LEU A 80 -17.51 -18.99 3.04
N ALA A 81 -18.03 -19.86 2.15
CA ALA A 81 -18.69 -21.09 2.56
C ALA A 81 -17.75 -22.02 3.36
N ARG A 82 -16.47 -22.08 2.96
CA ARG A 82 -15.45 -22.92 3.60
C ARG A 82 -15.11 -22.48 5.03
N THR A 83 -15.39 -21.24 5.42
CA THR A 83 -15.20 -20.76 6.81
C THR A 83 -16.06 -21.54 7.79
N ALA A 84 -17.28 -21.94 7.38
CA ALA A 84 -18.30 -22.62 8.17
C ALA A 84 -18.76 -21.82 9.42
N VAL A 85 -18.47 -20.51 9.47
CA VAL A 85 -18.91 -19.58 10.52
C VAL A 85 -19.65 -18.39 9.91
N PRO A 86 -20.43 -17.61 10.68
CA PRO A 86 -21.02 -16.38 10.18
C PRO A 86 -19.97 -15.41 9.65
N CYS A 87 -20.21 -14.84 8.48
CA CYS A 87 -19.37 -13.82 7.84
C CYS A 87 -20.17 -12.53 7.65
N PHE A 88 -19.65 -11.41 8.12
CA PHE A 88 -20.28 -10.10 8.05
C PHE A 88 -19.44 -9.16 7.20
N LEU A 89 -20.04 -8.64 6.11
CA LEU A 89 -19.35 -7.86 5.11
C LEU A 89 -20.00 -6.50 4.95
N VAL A 90 -19.18 -5.46 4.79
CA VAL A 90 -19.57 -4.19 4.20
C VAL A 90 -18.85 -4.01 2.87
N ARG A 91 -19.38 -3.18 1.99
CA ARG A 91 -18.74 -2.76 0.75
C ARG A 91 -18.00 -1.45 0.98
N GLY A 92 -16.86 -1.26 0.30
CA GLY A 92 -16.10 -0.03 0.35
C GLY A 92 -16.35 0.86 -0.87
N ASN A 93 -15.43 1.76 -1.17
CA ASN A 93 -15.55 2.67 -2.30
C ASN A 93 -15.21 1.99 -3.64
N HIS A 94 -14.36 0.97 -3.65
CA HIS A 94 -14.02 0.22 -4.86
C HIS A 94 -15.10 -0.79 -5.27
N ASP A 95 -15.91 -1.27 -4.34
CA ASP A 95 -17.00 -2.24 -4.57
C ASP A 95 -18.34 -1.76 -4.00
N HIS A 96 -18.62 -0.46 -4.10
CA HIS A 96 -19.83 0.17 -3.54
C HIS A 96 -21.14 -0.48 -4.02
N VAL A 97 -22.25 -0.20 -3.34
CA VAL A 97 -23.54 -0.88 -3.56
C VAL A 97 -24.00 -0.82 -5.02
N MET A 98 -23.77 0.29 -5.72
CA MET A 98 -24.19 0.46 -7.11
C MET A 98 -23.32 -0.29 -8.12
N SER A 99 -22.08 -0.62 -7.79
CA SER A 99 -21.16 -1.36 -8.68
C SER A 99 -21.33 -2.87 -8.58
N TRP A 100 -21.99 -3.36 -7.53
CA TRP A 100 -22.04 -4.78 -7.26
C TRP A 100 -23.24 -5.44 -7.96
N GLU A 101 -22.94 -6.31 -8.91
CA GLU A 101 -23.94 -7.18 -9.53
C GLU A 101 -24.17 -8.42 -8.67
N ASP A 102 -25.42 -8.65 -8.25
CA ASP A 102 -25.82 -9.81 -7.43
C ASP A 102 -26.01 -11.09 -8.28
N SER A 103 -25.20 -11.25 -9.34
CA SER A 103 -25.28 -12.40 -10.25
C SER A 103 -24.82 -13.73 -9.62
N ILE A 104 -24.06 -13.68 -8.54
CA ILE A 104 -23.57 -14.85 -7.81
C ILE A 104 -24.03 -14.74 -6.37
N PRO A 105 -24.99 -15.57 -5.92
CA PRO A 105 -25.51 -15.51 -4.56
C PRO A 105 -24.45 -15.92 -3.55
N PHE A 106 -24.43 -15.23 -2.42
CA PHE A 106 -23.60 -15.63 -1.30
C PHE A 106 -24.15 -16.87 -0.57
N PRO A 107 -23.29 -17.65 0.06
CA PRO A 107 -23.70 -18.74 0.94
C PRO A 107 -24.52 -18.23 2.12
N SER A 108 -25.34 -19.12 2.72
CA SER A 108 -26.27 -18.75 3.79
C SER A 108 -25.61 -18.25 5.08
N ASN A 109 -24.33 -18.51 5.28
CA ASN A 109 -23.56 -18.00 6.42
C ASN A 109 -23.04 -16.57 6.21
N VAL A 110 -23.33 -15.93 5.08
CA VAL A 110 -22.85 -14.58 4.74
C VAL A 110 -23.97 -13.56 4.91
N THR A 111 -23.67 -12.47 5.59
CA THR A 111 -24.48 -11.25 5.66
C THR A 111 -23.71 -10.10 5.05
N VAL A 112 -24.22 -9.52 3.96
CA VAL A 112 -23.71 -8.26 3.40
C VAL A 112 -24.62 -7.14 3.90
N PHE A 113 -24.07 -6.19 4.62
CA PHE A 113 -24.84 -5.01 5.06
C PHE A 113 -25.11 -4.08 3.87
N GLY A 114 -26.30 -3.49 3.85
CA GLY A 114 -26.72 -2.55 2.81
C GLY A 114 -26.19 -1.13 3.03
N PRO A 115 -26.68 -0.15 2.20
CA PRO A 115 -26.30 1.25 2.33
C PRO A 115 -26.96 1.97 3.51
N GLN A 116 -27.88 1.29 4.21
CA GLN A 116 -28.44 1.72 5.48
C GLN A 116 -27.84 0.86 6.60
N PRO A 117 -27.67 1.41 7.81
CA PRO A 117 -27.20 0.64 8.95
C PRO A 117 -28.03 -0.63 9.17
N GLY A 118 -27.34 -1.74 9.31
CA GLY A 118 -27.95 -3.04 9.59
C GLY A 118 -27.28 -3.68 10.79
N THR A 119 -28.01 -4.55 11.49
CA THR A 119 -27.52 -5.23 12.68
C THR A 119 -27.87 -6.71 12.64
N LYS A 120 -26.94 -7.55 13.06
CA LYS A 120 -27.11 -8.99 13.27
C LYS A 120 -26.68 -9.36 14.68
N THR A 121 -27.44 -10.21 15.33
CA THR A 121 -27.16 -10.70 16.68
C THR A 121 -26.77 -12.17 16.66
N LEU A 122 -25.81 -12.51 17.50
CA LEU A 122 -25.31 -13.86 17.72
C LEU A 122 -25.38 -14.17 19.22
N ASP A 123 -25.60 -15.42 19.56
CA ASP A 123 -25.28 -15.96 20.88
C ASP A 123 -24.07 -16.87 20.72
N ILE A 124 -22.96 -16.50 21.30
CA ILE A 124 -21.73 -17.28 21.24
C ILE A 124 -21.45 -17.83 22.63
N ARG A 125 -21.84 -19.07 22.85
CA ARG A 125 -21.65 -19.76 24.14
C ARG A 125 -22.22 -18.99 25.35
N GLY A 126 -23.40 -18.37 25.15
CA GLY A 126 -24.07 -17.55 26.18
C GLY A 126 -23.56 -16.11 26.26
N HIS A 127 -22.66 -15.70 25.37
CA HIS A 127 -22.24 -14.30 25.23
C HIS A 127 -23.04 -13.62 24.12
N PRO A 128 -23.88 -12.62 24.44
CA PRO A 128 -24.66 -11.90 23.44
C PRO A 128 -23.74 -10.94 22.65
N VAL A 129 -23.57 -11.22 21.36
CA VAL A 129 -22.74 -10.43 20.45
C VAL A 129 -23.63 -9.78 19.39
N GLU A 130 -23.28 -8.57 19.02
CA GLU A 130 -23.93 -7.80 17.96
C GLU A 130 -22.91 -7.34 16.95
N VAL A 131 -23.20 -7.56 15.65
CA VAL A 131 -22.41 -7.00 14.56
C VAL A 131 -23.28 -6.00 13.82
N THR A 132 -22.87 -4.75 13.78
CA THR A 132 -23.54 -3.67 13.05
C THR A 132 -22.65 -3.17 11.92
N GLY A 133 -23.24 -2.84 10.77
CA GLY A 133 -22.44 -2.40 9.62
C GLY A 133 -23.24 -1.56 8.63
N VAL A 134 -22.51 -0.81 7.79
CA VAL A 134 -23.08 0.00 6.71
C VAL A 134 -22.09 0.00 5.54
N SER A 135 -22.61 -0.25 4.34
CA SER A 135 -21.82 -0.24 3.08
C SER A 135 -21.85 1.13 2.41
N PHE A 136 -20.84 1.40 1.60
CA PHE A 136 -20.82 2.57 0.71
C PHE A 136 -22.00 2.52 -0.27
N PRO A 137 -22.84 3.57 -0.31
CA PRO A 137 -23.92 3.67 -1.28
C PRO A 137 -23.42 3.97 -2.70
N ASP A 138 -22.35 4.75 -2.84
CA ASP A 138 -21.74 5.17 -4.11
C ASP A 138 -20.25 5.48 -3.95
N LEU A 139 -19.51 5.55 -5.07
CA LEU A 139 -18.05 5.80 -5.12
C LEU A 139 -17.62 7.07 -4.36
N HIS A 140 -18.43 8.12 -4.38
CA HIS A 140 -18.04 9.43 -3.84
C HIS A 140 -18.76 9.78 -2.53
N THR A 141 -19.09 8.78 -1.73
CA THR A 141 -19.74 8.98 -0.44
C THR A 141 -18.95 9.92 0.47
N LYS A 142 -19.53 11.09 0.79
CA LYS A 142 -18.99 12.09 1.72
C LYS A 142 -19.65 12.08 3.08
N THR A 143 -20.69 11.28 3.24
CA THR A 143 -21.40 11.13 4.50
C THR A 143 -20.55 10.38 5.52
N ASN A 144 -20.56 10.82 6.77
CA ASN A 144 -19.94 10.10 7.87
C ASN A 144 -20.76 8.83 8.19
N LEU A 145 -20.31 7.70 7.63
CA LEU A 145 -20.97 6.41 7.81
C LEU A 145 -20.79 5.88 9.25
N ALA A 146 -19.64 6.12 9.87
CA ALA A 146 -19.37 5.68 11.24
C ALA A 146 -20.36 6.31 12.25
N ALA A 147 -20.74 7.57 12.03
CA ALA A 147 -21.69 8.25 12.90
C ALA A 147 -23.10 7.64 12.89
N GLN A 148 -23.42 6.79 11.91
CA GLN A 148 -24.71 6.11 11.82
C GLN A 148 -24.77 4.81 12.63
N LEU A 149 -23.62 4.27 13.07
CA LEU A 149 -23.53 3.00 13.78
C LEU A 149 -23.55 3.21 15.29
N HIS A 150 -24.31 2.36 15.98
CA HIS A 150 -24.44 2.34 17.42
C HIS A 150 -24.47 0.92 17.93
N GLY A 151 -24.00 0.69 19.14
CA GLY A 151 -24.09 -0.57 19.85
C GLY A 151 -25.18 -0.58 20.92
N SER A 152 -25.55 -1.78 21.32
CA SER A 152 -26.53 -2.04 22.36
C SER A 152 -25.86 -2.17 23.73
N PRO A 153 -26.41 -1.62 24.80
CA PRO A 153 -25.78 -1.66 26.14
C PRO A 153 -25.56 -3.06 26.71
N ASP A 154 -26.43 -4.00 26.34
CA ASP A 154 -26.41 -5.37 26.89
C ASP A 154 -25.68 -6.39 26.00
N ARG A 155 -24.97 -5.93 24.96
CA ARG A 155 -24.30 -6.79 24.00
C ARG A 155 -22.87 -6.31 23.72
N TYR A 156 -21.99 -7.24 23.43
CA TYR A 156 -20.69 -6.89 22.85
C TYR A 156 -20.89 -6.52 21.39
N THR A 157 -20.65 -5.26 21.04
CA THR A 157 -20.90 -4.76 19.68
C THR A 157 -19.62 -4.59 18.89
N VAL A 158 -19.59 -5.21 17.70
CA VAL A 158 -18.60 -5.00 16.65
C VAL A 158 -19.23 -4.17 15.55
N ALA A 159 -18.71 -2.97 15.32
CA ALA A 159 -19.11 -2.11 14.20
C ALA A 159 -18.16 -2.29 13.02
N VAL A 160 -18.73 -2.55 11.84
CA VAL A 160 -17.96 -2.79 10.59
C VAL A 160 -18.23 -1.63 9.63
N VAL A 161 -17.20 -0.89 9.27
CA VAL A 161 -17.34 0.27 8.39
C VAL A 161 -16.07 0.54 7.60
N HIS A 162 -16.26 0.88 6.33
CA HIS A 162 -15.20 1.35 5.46
C HIS A 162 -15.20 2.88 5.48
N CYS A 163 -14.16 3.54 5.99
CA CYS A 163 -14.16 5.00 6.18
C CYS A 163 -12.75 5.58 6.36
N SER A 164 -12.62 6.89 6.12
CA SER A 164 -11.39 7.66 6.41
C SER A 164 -11.50 8.35 7.76
N VAL A 165 -10.69 7.96 8.74
CA VAL A 165 -10.54 8.72 9.99
C VAL A 165 -9.58 9.88 9.75
N ALA A 166 -9.99 11.10 10.07
CA ALA A 166 -9.20 12.30 9.81
C ALA A 166 -7.91 12.34 10.66
N GLY A 167 -6.84 12.91 10.06
CA GLY A 167 -5.56 13.13 10.73
C GLY A 167 -4.64 11.93 10.85
N ILE A 168 -4.92 10.82 10.14
CA ILE A 168 -4.07 9.63 10.11
C ILE A 168 -3.36 9.47 8.78
N ALA A 169 -2.22 8.76 8.79
CA ALA A 169 -1.46 8.48 7.58
C ALA A 169 -2.27 7.61 6.60
N GLY A 170 -2.35 8.05 5.35
CA GLY A 170 -3.12 7.36 4.30
C GLY A 170 -4.59 7.80 4.20
N SER A 171 -5.09 8.67 5.08
CA SER A 171 -6.43 9.23 5.01
C SER A 171 -6.57 10.28 3.89
N GLY A 172 -6.29 9.93 2.64
CA GLY A 172 -6.46 10.82 1.48
C GLY A 172 -7.83 11.50 1.41
N ALA A 173 -8.20 12.09 0.28
CA ALA A 173 -9.36 12.96 0.11
C ALA A 173 -10.73 12.31 0.45
N GLY A 174 -10.96 12.03 1.75
CA GLY A 174 -12.28 11.96 2.35
C GLY A 174 -13.32 11.03 1.71
N TYR A 175 -13.08 9.72 1.70
CA TYR A 175 -14.12 8.72 1.47
C TYR A 175 -14.80 8.39 2.82
N ALA A 176 -16.11 8.61 2.93
CA ALA A 176 -16.86 8.49 4.19
C ALA A 176 -16.09 9.06 5.40
N PRO A 177 -15.72 10.36 5.39
CA PRO A 177 -14.83 10.93 6.38
C PRO A 177 -15.47 10.94 7.77
N CYS A 178 -14.71 10.58 8.79
CA CYS A 178 -15.10 10.70 10.18
C CYS A 178 -13.96 11.23 11.05
N GLN A 179 -14.28 11.67 12.26
CA GLN A 179 -13.31 12.08 13.26
C GLN A 179 -13.09 10.95 14.27
N LYS A 180 -11.93 10.91 14.92
CA LYS A 180 -11.67 9.95 16.01
C LYS A 180 -12.75 9.99 17.10
N ASN A 181 -13.28 11.18 17.41
CA ASN A 181 -14.33 11.36 18.39
C ASN A 181 -15.68 10.76 17.97
N ASP A 182 -15.93 10.58 16.68
CA ASP A 182 -17.16 9.95 16.19
C ASP A 182 -17.24 8.45 16.55
N LEU A 183 -16.11 7.85 16.88
CA LEU A 183 -16.01 6.45 17.30
C LEU A 183 -16.23 6.26 18.80
N LEU A 184 -16.33 7.33 19.58
CA LEU A 184 -16.47 7.28 21.03
C LEU A 184 -17.94 7.43 21.48
N GLY A 185 -18.28 6.85 22.62
CA GLY A 185 -19.59 7.03 23.24
C GLY A 185 -20.78 6.42 22.48
N ARG A 186 -20.51 5.48 21.56
CA ARG A 186 -21.51 4.86 20.68
C ARG A 186 -22.05 3.51 21.18
N GLY A 187 -21.57 3.02 22.32
CA GLY A 187 -21.89 1.66 22.78
C GLY A 187 -21.19 0.56 22.00
N VAL A 188 -20.30 0.91 21.08
CA VAL A 188 -19.49 -0.03 20.28
C VAL A 188 -18.25 -0.41 21.08
N ASN A 189 -17.91 -1.71 21.10
CA ASN A 189 -16.74 -2.23 21.81
C ASN A 189 -15.52 -2.39 20.88
N TYR A 190 -15.78 -2.64 19.59
CA TYR A 190 -14.73 -2.82 18.57
C TYR A 190 -15.18 -2.25 17.22
N TRP A 191 -14.39 -1.35 16.67
CA TRP A 191 -14.57 -0.81 15.33
C TRP A 191 -13.66 -1.57 14.35
N ALA A 192 -14.26 -2.35 13.49
CA ALA A 192 -13.59 -2.99 12.36
C ALA A 192 -13.59 -2.02 11.17
N LEU A 193 -12.46 -1.33 10.98
CA LEU A 193 -12.29 -0.30 9.96
C LEU A 193 -11.63 -0.87 8.70
N GLY A 194 -12.01 -0.39 7.51
CA GLY A 194 -11.34 -0.60 6.23
C GLY A 194 -11.09 0.73 5.51
N HIS A 195 -10.41 0.71 4.37
CA HIS A 195 -10.01 1.83 3.52
C HIS A 195 -8.51 2.17 3.58
N ILE A 196 -7.88 2.05 4.72
CA ILE A 196 -6.47 2.42 4.86
C ILE A 196 -5.61 1.18 4.77
N HIS A 197 -4.83 1.05 3.69
CA HIS A 197 -3.97 -0.10 3.41
C HIS A 197 -2.81 -0.27 4.41
N LYS A 198 -2.52 0.78 5.18
CA LYS A 198 -1.53 0.71 6.26
C LYS A 198 -2.18 0.25 7.56
N ARG A 199 -1.72 -0.89 8.07
CA ARG A 199 -2.14 -1.38 9.40
C ARG A 199 -1.86 -0.36 10.49
N GLN A 200 -2.90 0.03 11.26
CA GLN A 200 -2.77 0.95 12.38
C GLN A 200 -3.95 0.86 13.34
N ALA A 201 -3.69 1.12 14.62
CA ALA A 201 -4.71 1.30 15.63
C ALA A 201 -5.02 2.80 15.79
N ILE A 202 -6.31 3.14 15.82
CA ILE A 202 -6.81 4.51 16.05
C ILE A 202 -7.18 4.69 17.50
N LEU A 203 -7.76 3.66 18.10
CA LEU A 203 -8.08 3.51 19.51
C LEU A 203 -7.56 2.16 19.98
N GLU A 204 -6.89 2.13 21.13
CA GLU A 204 -6.15 0.96 21.64
C GLU A 204 -6.69 0.47 22.99
N ASP A 205 -7.95 0.75 23.29
CA ASP A 205 -8.59 0.33 24.54
C ASP A 205 -10.08 0.04 24.28
N SER A 206 -10.98 0.43 25.15
CA SER A 206 -12.43 0.27 25.00
C SER A 206 -13.08 1.61 24.61
N PRO A 207 -13.54 1.77 23.38
CA PRO A 207 -13.51 0.80 22.27
C PRO A 207 -12.13 0.67 21.59
N TRP A 208 -11.87 -0.49 21.01
CA TRP A 208 -10.83 -0.64 19.99
C TRP A 208 -11.30 -0.10 18.64
N ALA A 209 -10.42 0.55 17.90
CA ALA A 209 -10.68 0.92 16.52
C ALA A 209 -9.40 0.70 15.69
N VAL A 210 -9.43 -0.22 14.72
CA VAL A 210 -8.24 -0.61 13.98
C VAL A 210 -8.50 -0.75 12.48
N TYR A 211 -7.51 -0.37 11.70
CA TYR A 211 -7.36 -0.76 10.31
C TYR A 211 -6.42 -1.95 10.24
N PRO A 212 -6.83 -3.10 9.68
CA PRO A 212 -5.93 -4.24 9.49
C PRO A 212 -4.90 -3.97 8.39
N GLY A 213 -5.19 -3.01 7.51
CA GLY A 213 -4.53 -2.80 6.24
C GLY A 213 -5.04 -3.78 5.18
N ASP A 214 -4.46 -3.71 4.01
CA ASP A 214 -4.66 -4.69 2.95
C ASP A 214 -4.16 -6.09 3.35
N ILE A 215 -4.76 -7.11 2.76
CA ILE A 215 -4.37 -8.50 3.05
C ILE A 215 -3.13 -8.93 2.26
N GLN A 216 -2.80 -8.19 1.19
CA GLN A 216 -1.69 -8.43 0.28
C GLN A 216 -1.23 -7.09 -0.31
N GLY A 217 0.05 -6.76 -0.18
CA GLY A 217 0.59 -5.58 -0.87
C GLY A 217 0.47 -5.71 -2.38
N LEU A 218 -0.17 -4.74 -3.02
CA LEU A 218 -0.51 -4.75 -4.45
C LEU A 218 0.51 -3.97 -5.29
N ASN A 219 1.33 -3.17 -4.64
CA ASN A 219 2.35 -2.34 -5.28
C ASN A 219 3.61 -2.21 -4.39
N PRO A 220 4.73 -1.71 -4.93
CA PRO A 220 5.98 -1.56 -4.17
C PRO A 220 5.92 -0.65 -2.94
N ASP A 221 4.97 0.27 -2.87
CA ASP A 221 4.82 1.18 -1.73
C ASP A 221 4.13 0.51 -0.54
N GLU A 222 3.47 -0.62 -0.76
CA GLU A 222 2.76 -1.39 0.27
C GLU A 222 3.65 -2.47 0.88
N THR A 223 4.76 -2.05 1.44
CA THR A 223 5.76 -2.92 2.06
C THR A 223 5.34 -3.48 3.41
N GLY A 224 6.09 -4.48 3.88
CA GLY A 224 5.93 -5.08 5.19
C GLY A 224 4.80 -6.10 5.29
N PRO A 225 4.60 -6.69 6.49
CA PRO A 225 3.61 -7.73 6.69
C PRO A 225 2.17 -7.24 6.48
N LYS A 226 1.41 -7.98 5.68
CA LYS A 226 0.00 -7.78 5.35
C LYS A 226 -0.85 -8.96 5.86
N GLY A 227 -2.12 -8.72 6.18
CA GLY A 227 -2.95 -9.81 6.71
C GLY A 227 -4.20 -9.35 7.47
N ALA A 228 -4.50 -10.01 8.58
CA ALA A 228 -5.73 -9.82 9.34
C ALA A 228 -5.46 -9.75 10.84
N TYR A 229 -6.42 -9.25 11.60
CA TYR A 229 -6.44 -9.38 13.05
C TYR A 229 -7.25 -10.61 13.47
N LEU A 230 -6.66 -11.44 14.32
CA LEU A 230 -7.41 -12.37 15.19
C LEU A 230 -7.69 -11.62 16.49
N VAL A 231 -8.95 -11.39 16.79
CA VAL A 231 -9.38 -10.67 17.97
C VAL A 231 -9.95 -11.67 18.98
N ALA A 232 -9.30 -11.77 20.13
CA ALA A 232 -9.82 -12.55 21.25
C ALA A 232 -10.54 -11.60 22.22
N VAL A 233 -11.76 -11.96 22.62
CA VAL A 233 -12.52 -11.20 23.63
C VAL A 233 -12.59 -11.99 24.90
N THR A 234 -12.21 -11.36 26.01
CA THR A 234 -12.24 -11.96 27.34
C THR A 234 -12.81 -10.94 28.33
N ARG A 235 -13.89 -11.30 29.02
CA ARG A 235 -14.60 -10.41 29.96
C ARG A 235 -14.96 -9.06 29.34
N GLY A 236 -15.40 -9.09 28.07
CA GLY A 236 -15.77 -7.89 27.31
C GLY A 236 -14.60 -7.03 26.83
N GLN A 237 -13.35 -7.46 27.03
CA GLN A 237 -12.15 -6.75 26.56
C GLN A 237 -11.59 -7.44 25.32
N ALA A 238 -11.40 -6.66 24.25
CA ALA A 238 -10.78 -7.15 23.03
C ALA A 238 -9.25 -7.13 23.13
N VAL A 239 -8.62 -8.15 22.58
CA VAL A 239 -7.17 -8.25 22.40
C VAL A 239 -6.89 -8.57 20.93
N PRO A 240 -6.69 -7.56 20.08
CA PRO A 240 -6.37 -7.76 18.66
C PRO A 240 -4.93 -8.27 18.52
N GLY A 241 -4.76 -9.42 17.87
CA GLY A 241 -3.45 -9.98 17.51
C GLY A 241 -3.31 -10.07 16.00
N PHE A 242 -2.36 -9.34 15.42
CA PHE A 242 -2.12 -9.40 13.98
C PHE A 242 -1.57 -10.75 13.54
N ARG A 243 -2.05 -11.24 12.39
CA ARG A 243 -1.59 -12.46 11.71
C ARG A 243 -1.24 -12.13 10.27
N ALA A 244 0.02 -12.33 9.92
CA ALA A 244 0.49 -12.16 8.55
C ALA A 244 -0.06 -13.28 7.66
N THR A 245 -0.72 -12.92 6.57
CA THR A 245 -1.34 -13.87 5.63
C THR A 245 -0.92 -13.62 4.19
N GLN A 246 -0.13 -12.59 3.91
CA GLN A 246 0.33 -12.27 2.56
C GLN A 246 1.03 -13.46 1.88
N GLU A 247 0.84 -13.59 0.58
CA GLU A 247 1.56 -14.54 -0.27
C GLU A 247 2.91 -13.99 -0.71
N VAL A 248 2.96 -12.68 -0.96
CA VAL A 248 4.16 -11.97 -1.40
C VAL A 248 4.46 -10.83 -0.43
N LEU A 249 5.68 -10.78 0.05
CA LEU A 249 6.16 -9.73 0.93
C LEU A 249 6.97 -8.72 0.13
N TRP A 250 6.43 -7.52 -0.08
CA TRP A 250 7.17 -6.42 -0.70
C TRP A 250 8.20 -5.83 0.25
N GLN A 251 9.40 -5.56 -0.29
CA GLN A 251 10.49 -4.87 0.40
C GLN A 251 11.13 -3.85 -0.53
N ASN A 252 11.38 -2.65 -0.03
CA ASN A 252 12.13 -1.63 -0.75
C ASN A 252 13.59 -1.68 -0.31
N VAL A 253 14.49 -1.70 -1.29
CA VAL A 253 15.94 -1.71 -1.07
C VAL A 253 16.55 -0.56 -1.84
N ASP A 254 17.17 0.36 -1.10
CA ASP A 254 17.95 1.45 -1.67
C ASP A 254 19.45 1.06 -1.62
N LEU A 255 20.10 1.01 -2.78
CA LEU A 255 21.52 0.74 -2.93
C LEU A 255 22.24 2.03 -3.36
N ASP A 256 23.25 2.42 -2.60
CA ASP A 256 24.10 3.55 -2.94
C ASP A 256 25.44 3.07 -3.49
N ILE A 257 25.72 3.39 -4.76
CA ILE A 257 26.96 3.03 -5.45
C ILE A 257 28.14 3.97 -5.13
N THR A 258 27.91 5.06 -4.39
CA THR A 258 28.94 6.05 -4.08
C THR A 258 30.12 5.41 -3.35
N GLY A 259 31.32 5.55 -3.91
CA GLY A 259 32.53 4.99 -3.35
C GLY A 259 32.65 3.45 -3.45
N LYS A 260 31.69 2.79 -4.14
CA LYS A 260 31.72 1.35 -4.37
C LYS A 260 32.39 1.03 -5.71
N THR A 261 33.20 -0.03 -5.73
CA THR A 261 33.95 -0.47 -6.91
C THR A 261 33.53 -1.84 -7.41
N THR A 262 32.86 -2.64 -6.56
CA THR A 262 32.41 -3.99 -6.90
C THR A 262 30.93 -4.17 -6.56
N LEU A 263 30.23 -5.05 -7.30
CA LEU A 263 28.83 -5.40 -7.03
C LEU A 263 28.68 -6.12 -5.68
N ASN A 264 29.69 -6.89 -5.25
CA ASN A 264 29.64 -7.58 -3.96
C ASN A 264 29.51 -6.60 -2.78
N GLU A 265 30.17 -5.43 -2.86
CA GLU A 265 30.04 -4.40 -1.82
C GLU A 265 28.61 -3.82 -1.67
N LEU A 266 27.79 -3.95 -2.72
CA LEU A 266 26.38 -3.59 -2.68
C LEU A 266 25.52 -4.73 -2.12
N ILE A 267 25.84 -5.97 -2.49
CA ILE A 267 25.07 -7.17 -2.19
C ILE A 267 25.24 -7.58 -0.72
N ASP A 268 26.47 -7.53 -0.19
CA ASP A 268 26.80 -7.96 1.16
C ASP A 268 26.05 -7.20 2.28
N GLY A 269 25.54 -6.01 1.96
CA GLY A 269 24.73 -5.19 2.86
C GLY A 269 23.22 -5.50 2.86
N ILE A 270 22.73 -6.40 2.00
CA ILE A 270 21.30 -6.67 1.86
C ILE A 270 20.85 -7.72 2.88
N ALA A 271 20.18 -7.27 3.94
CA ALA A 271 19.62 -8.13 4.99
C ALA A 271 18.10 -8.08 4.97
N ILE A 272 17.47 -8.95 4.21
CA ILE A 272 16.01 -9.02 4.04
C ILE A 272 15.51 -10.47 4.15
N PRO A 273 14.21 -10.67 4.52
CA PRO A 273 13.62 -11.99 4.55
C PRO A 273 13.68 -12.65 3.16
N ARG A 274 14.10 -13.90 3.11
CA ARG A 274 14.05 -14.69 1.88
C ARG A 274 12.63 -14.75 1.32
N ASP A 275 12.50 -15.06 0.03
CA ASP A 275 11.22 -15.13 -0.70
C ASP A 275 10.46 -13.80 -0.79
N SER A 276 11.08 -12.68 -0.40
CA SER A 276 10.52 -11.34 -0.60
C SER A 276 10.54 -10.92 -2.07
N LEU A 277 9.66 -10.02 -2.45
CA LEU A 277 9.69 -9.31 -3.72
C LEU A 277 10.31 -7.93 -3.51
N LEU A 278 11.45 -7.69 -4.15
CA LEU A 278 12.23 -6.47 -3.97
C LEU A 278 11.88 -5.43 -5.03
N SER A 279 11.51 -4.24 -4.57
CA SER A 279 11.61 -3.01 -5.35
C SER A 279 12.98 -2.40 -5.09
N LEU A 280 13.83 -2.43 -6.10
CA LEU A 280 15.22 -2.05 -5.99
C LEU A 280 15.44 -0.66 -6.58
N THR A 281 15.95 0.28 -5.78
CA THR A 281 16.38 1.59 -6.25
C THR A 281 17.89 1.70 -6.11
N VAL A 282 18.58 2.05 -7.19
CA VAL A 282 20.03 2.25 -7.21
C VAL A 282 20.32 3.74 -7.32
N ARG A 283 21.02 4.30 -6.33
CA ARG A 283 21.34 5.73 -6.22
C ARG A 283 22.84 5.95 -6.20
N GLY A 284 23.24 7.21 -6.18
CA GLY A 284 24.64 7.61 -6.02
C GLY A 284 25.39 7.73 -7.33
N ARG A 285 26.71 7.99 -7.24
CA ARG A 285 27.60 8.22 -8.38
C ARG A 285 28.84 7.37 -8.24
N GLY A 286 29.24 6.71 -9.33
CA GLY A 286 30.41 5.84 -9.28
C GLY A 286 30.62 4.98 -10.53
N PRO A 287 31.73 4.24 -10.56
CA PRO A 287 32.10 3.40 -11.72
C PRO A 287 31.10 2.26 -11.97
N LEU A 288 30.36 1.85 -10.94
CA LEU A 288 29.35 0.78 -11.06
C LEU A 288 28.13 1.19 -11.89
N ASP A 289 27.87 2.50 -12.07
CA ASP A 289 26.77 2.97 -12.91
C ASP A 289 26.82 2.36 -14.30
N ARG A 290 28.00 2.43 -14.96
CA ARG A 290 28.20 1.86 -16.28
C ARG A 290 28.01 0.35 -16.33
N VAL A 291 28.46 -0.36 -15.30
CA VAL A 291 28.32 -1.82 -15.22
C VAL A 291 26.85 -2.22 -15.07
N ILE A 292 26.12 -1.53 -14.18
CA ILE A 292 24.71 -1.81 -13.92
C ILE A 292 23.83 -1.46 -15.12
N ARG A 293 24.09 -0.33 -15.78
CA ARG A 293 23.34 0.09 -16.99
C ARG A 293 23.60 -0.79 -18.19
N ALA A 294 24.79 -1.40 -18.31
CA ALA A 294 25.11 -2.31 -19.40
C ALA A 294 24.27 -3.60 -19.36
N ASP A 295 23.92 -4.09 -18.17
CA ASP A 295 23.03 -5.25 -17.97
C ASP A 295 22.20 -5.11 -16.68
N PRO A 296 21.15 -4.27 -16.66
CA PRO A 296 20.29 -4.12 -15.48
C PRO A 296 19.59 -5.42 -15.07
N ALA A 297 19.25 -6.26 -16.06
CA ALA A 297 18.62 -7.55 -15.79
C ALA A 297 19.59 -8.55 -15.16
N GLY A 298 20.85 -8.58 -15.61
CA GLY A 298 21.92 -9.38 -15.01
C GLY A 298 22.23 -8.94 -13.57
N PHE A 299 22.28 -7.64 -13.35
CA PHE A 299 22.42 -7.08 -11.99
C PHE A 299 21.28 -7.52 -11.08
N ALA A 300 20.01 -7.39 -11.53
CA ALA A 300 18.85 -7.83 -10.77
C ALA A 300 18.91 -9.34 -10.44
N ARG A 301 19.35 -10.17 -11.39
CA ARG A 301 19.56 -11.61 -11.16
C ARG A 301 20.62 -11.88 -10.09
N GLN A 302 21.76 -11.18 -10.12
CA GLN A 302 22.79 -11.33 -9.08
C GLN A 302 22.27 -10.99 -7.68
N ILE A 303 21.48 -9.91 -7.56
CA ILE A 303 20.82 -9.56 -6.30
C ILE A 303 19.85 -10.68 -5.88
N ALA A 304 19.05 -11.18 -6.81
CA ALA A 304 18.08 -12.25 -6.54
C ALA A 304 18.78 -13.54 -6.05
N ASP A 305 19.84 -13.97 -6.71
CA ASP A 305 20.59 -15.17 -6.36
C ASP A 305 21.26 -15.05 -4.99
N ALA A 306 21.85 -13.89 -4.69
CA ALA A 306 22.54 -13.66 -3.43
C ALA A 306 21.57 -13.53 -2.24
N SER A 307 20.43 -12.86 -2.43
CA SER A 307 19.45 -12.61 -1.36
C SER A 307 18.44 -13.75 -1.17
N GLY A 308 18.24 -14.60 -2.17
CA GLY A 308 17.17 -15.58 -2.21
C GLY A 308 15.79 -14.95 -2.39
N CYS A 309 15.74 -13.76 -3.00
CA CYS A 309 14.52 -12.98 -3.23
C CYS A 309 14.22 -12.89 -4.73
N THR A 310 13.03 -12.40 -5.08
CA THR A 310 12.69 -12.00 -6.45
C THR A 310 12.88 -10.48 -6.57
N VAL A 311 13.48 -10.00 -7.67
CA VAL A 311 13.67 -8.57 -7.92
C VAL A 311 12.71 -8.11 -9.01
N ALA A 312 11.92 -7.10 -8.72
CA ALA A 312 10.92 -6.53 -9.65
C ALA A 312 11.52 -5.66 -10.77
N GLY A 313 12.85 -5.65 -10.89
CA GLY A 313 13.62 -4.79 -11.77
C GLY A 313 14.19 -3.57 -11.01
N PRO A 314 15.40 -3.12 -11.37
CA PRO A 314 16.03 -1.99 -10.71
C PRO A 314 15.51 -0.65 -11.27
N HIS A 315 15.21 0.28 -10.38
CA HIS A 315 15.01 1.67 -10.71
C HIS A 315 16.34 2.42 -10.58
N LEU A 316 16.93 2.79 -11.71
CA LEU A 316 18.28 3.37 -11.77
C LEU A 316 18.22 4.89 -11.66
N LEU A 317 18.51 5.41 -10.46
CA LEU A 317 18.72 6.83 -10.14
C LEU A 317 20.20 7.13 -9.91
N CYS A 318 21.10 6.18 -10.26
CA CYS A 318 22.54 6.35 -10.20
C CYS A 318 23.08 7.03 -11.45
N GLY A 319 24.33 7.47 -11.39
CA GLY A 319 25.04 8.06 -12.52
C GLY A 319 26.55 7.86 -12.43
N PRO A 320 27.30 8.20 -13.51
CA PRO A 320 28.74 8.14 -13.49
C PRO A 320 29.33 9.16 -12.51
N ASP A 321 30.49 8.84 -11.98
CA ASP A 321 31.30 9.80 -11.21
C ASP A 321 32.04 10.71 -12.20
N LEU A 322 31.48 11.88 -12.45
CA LEU A 322 32.01 12.87 -13.37
C LEU A 322 32.60 14.02 -12.58
N ASP A 323 33.86 14.35 -12.84
CA ASP A 323 34.47 15.59 -12.37
C ASP A 323 34.11 16.73 -13.36
N PRO A 324 33.23 17.68 -12.96
CA PRO A 324 32.91 18.82 -13.83
C PRO A 324 34.14 19.63 -14.25
N ALA A 325 35.18 19.73 -13.41
CA ALA A 325 36.38 20.47 -13.73
C ALA A 325 37.16 19.82 -14.90
N VAL A 326 37.18 18.50 -14.95
CA VAL A 326 37.76 17.76 -16.08
C VAL A 326 36.93 17.96 -17.35
N LEU A 327 35.62 17.90 -17.23
CA LEU A 327 34.71 18.07 -18.38
C LEU A 327 34.82 19.48 -18.99
N MET A 328 34.98 20.53 -18.18
CA MET A 328 35.13 21.91 -18.66
C MET A 328 36.29 22.11 -19.65
N THR A 329 37.30 21.23 -19.62
CA THR A 329 38.43 21.29 -20.54
C THR A 329 38.14 20.69 -21.91
N ALA A 330 37.07 19.90 -22.02
CA ALA A 330 36.74 19.19 -23.25
C ALA A 330 35.97 20.08 -24.25
N PRO A 331 36.31 20.08 -25.56
CA PRO A 331 35.57 20.79 -26.59
C PRO A 331 34.35 20.00 -27.05
N THR A 332 33.48 19.65 -26.10
CA THR A 332 32.29 18.84 -26.32
C THR A 332 31.05 19.52 -25.71
N LEU A 333 29.84 19.06 -26.09
CA LEU A 333 28.62 19.57 -25.53
C LEU A 333 28.56 19.36 -23.99
N ALA A 334 29.09 18.23 -23.50
CA ALA A 334 29.26 18.01 -22.07
C ALA A 334 30.18 19.06 -21.42
N GLY A 335 31.29 19.43 -22.08
CA GLY A 335 32.20 20.49 -21.60
C GLY A 335 31.54 21.85 -21.59
N GLU A 336 30.76 22.21 -22.62
CA GLU A 336 29.99 23.45 -22.64
C GLU A 336 28.97 23.48 -21.51
N THR A 337 28.22 22.39 -21.32
CA THR A 337 27.24 22.27 -20.22
C THR A 337 27.94 22.40 -18.85
N ALA A 338 29.10 21.76 -18.67
CA ALA A 338 29.86 21.83 -17.42
C ALA A 338 30.32 23.26 -17.11
N ARG A 339 30.69 24.07 -18.12
CA ARG A 339 31.12 25.46 -17.95
C ARG A 339 30.02 26.38 -17.45
N VAL A 340 28.75 26.08 -17.72
CA VAL A 340 27.59 26.89 -17.26
C VAL A 340 27.23 26.58 -15.80
N LEU A 341 27.58 25.41 -15.26
CA LEU A 341 27.18 25.02 -13.91
C LEU A 341 27.63 25.98 -12.79
N PRO A 342 28.89 26.49 -12.77
CA PRO A 342 29.33 27.44 -11.75
C PRO A 342 28.54 28.74 -11.76
N GLU A 343 28.06 29.19 -12.92
CA GLU A 343 27.24 30.40 -13.04
C GLU A 343 25.86 30.17 -12.40
N LEU A 344 25.24 29.00 -12.64
CA LEU A 344 23.96 28.64 -12.04
C LEU A 344 24.09 28.47 -10.52
N GLN A 345 25.23 28.03 -10.01
CA GLN A 345 25.48 27.89 -8.58
C GLN A 345 25.56 29.22 -7.83
N GLN A 346 25.85 30.31 -8.52
CA GLN A 346 25.92 31.67 -7.93
C GLN A 346 24.54 32.33 -7.81
N LEU A 347 23.55 31.88 -8.56
CA LEU A 347 22.20 32.43 -8.53
C LEU A 347 21.48 32.05 -7.21
N SER A 348 20.65 32.93 -6.68
CA SER A 348 19.75 32.63 -5.59
C SER A 348 18.65 31.64 -6.03
N GLU A 349 17.99 30.97 -5.08
CA GLU A 349 16.84 30.10 -5.36
C GLU A 349 15.75 30.81 -6.19
N LYS A 350 15.49 32.08 -5.87
CA LYS A 350 14.53 32.92 -6.60
C LYS A 350 14.97 33.17 -8.05
N GLU A 351 16.24 33.55 -8.25
CA GLU A 351 16.78 33.81 -9.60
C GLU A 351 16.79 32.51 -10.44
N LEU A 352 17.07 31.37 -9.83
CA LEU A 352 16.95 30.05 -10.49
C LEU A 352 15.52 29.76 -10.92
N ALA A 353 14.53 29.98 -10.03
CA ALA A 353 13.14 29.82 -10.37
C ALA A 353 12.70 30.76 -11.50
N ASP A 354 13.06 32.02 -11.45
CA ASP A 354 12.74 33.01 -12.48
C ASP A 354 13.38 32.66 -13.84
N LEU A 355 14.62 32.15 -13.83
CA LEU A 355 15.32 31.70 -15.04
C LEU A 355 14.59 30.51 -15.68
N LEU A 356 14.20 29.50 -14.87
CA LEU A 356 13.46 28.32 -15.36
C LEU A 356 12.08 28.72 -15.92
N LEU A 357 11.34 29.56 -15.21
CA LEU A 357 10.03 30.05 -15.67
C LEU A 357 10.12 30.89 -16.95
N LYS A 358 11.20 31.63 -17.15
CA LYS A 358 11.44 32.39 -18.37
C LYS A 358 11.75 31.49 -19.57
N THR A 359 12.48 30.41 -19.36
CA THR A 359 12.94 29.51 -20.42
C THR A 359 11.97 28.39 -20.72
N TRP A 360 11.22 27.95 -19.72
CA TRP A 360 10.28 26.84 -19.81
C TRP A 360 8.84 27.36 -19.82
N LYS A 361 8.15 27.24 -20.94
CA LYS A 361 6.71 27.53 -21.05
C LYS A 361 5.91 26.40 -20.39
N ALA A 362 5.99 26.31 -19.07
CA ALA A 362 5.32 25.29 -18.27
C ALA A 362 3.83 25.62 -18.05
N ALA A 363 3.02 24.59 -17.80
CA ALA A 363 1.65 24.74 -17.33
C ALA A 363 1.61 25.40 -15.92
N ASP A 364 0.51 26.04 -15.55
CA ASP A 364 0.37 26.81 -14.29
C ASP A 364 0.76 26.01 -13.04
N THR A 365 0.42 24.70 -13.00
CA THR A 365 0.79 23.80 -11.89
C THR A 365 2.28 23.62 -11.70
N ALA A 366 3.06 23.57 -12.78
CA ALA A 366 4.53 23.48 -12.70
C ALA A 366 5.16 24.79 -12.20
N THR A 367 4.54 25.91 -12.49
CA THR A 367 4.97 27.24 -12.02
C THR A 367 4.89 27.33 -10.49
N ASP A 368 3.79 26.88 -9.90
CA ASP A 368 3.59 26.92 -8.46
C ASP A 368 4.54 25.93 -7.75
N THR A 369 4.73 24.74 -8.28
CA THR A 369 5.69 23.76 -7.76
C THR A 369 7.13 24.29 -7.75
N LEU A 370 7.57 24.98 -8.82
CA LEU A 370 8.92 25.58 -8.86
C LEU A 370 9.11 26.66 -7.81
N ARG A 371 8.09 27.51 -7.59
CA ARG A 371 8.10 28.52 -6.54
C ARG A 371 8.14 27.93 -5.14
N GLU A 372 7.37 26.88 -4.89
CA GLU A 372 7.38 26.15 -3.62
C GLU A 372 8.75 25.50 -3.35
N LEU A 373 9.35 24.85 -4.35
CA LEU A 373 10.69 24.28 -4.23
C LEU A 373 11.75 25.34 -3.94
N ALA A 374 11.69 26.50 -4.61
CA ALA A 374 12.61 27.60 -4.37
C ALA A 374 12.43 28.20 -2.96
N ALA A 375 11.19 28.38 -2.51
CA ALA A 375 10.89 28.88 -1.17
C ALA A 375 11.38 27.93 -0.06
N ALA A 376 11.37 26.62 -0.35
CA ALA A 376 11.87 25.57 0.54
C ALA A 376 13.40 25.35 0.45
N GLY A 377 14.13 26.06 -0.39
CA GLY A 377 15.58 25.87 -0.62
C GLY A 377 15.92 24.51 -1.28
N ARG A 378 14.98 23.92 -2.01
CA ARG A 378 15.09 22.59 -2.62
C ARG A 378 15.34 22.62 -4.12
N LEU A 379 15.23 23.76 -4.76
CA LEU A 379 15.36 23.88 -6.21
C LEU A 379 16.81 23.68 -6.67
N ARG A 380 17.78 24.26 -5.96
CA ARG A 380 19.22 24.13 -6.30
C ARG A 380 19.71 22.66 -6.26
N PRO A 381 19.50 21.88 -5.18
CA PRO A 381 19.89 20.47 -5.16
C PRO A 381 19.29 19.68 -6.32
N LEU A 382 18.02 19.93 -6.65
CA LEU A 382 17.33 19.28 -7.76
C LEU A 382 17.98 19.63 -9.13
N LEU A 383 18.33 20.90 -9.34
CA LEU A 383 19.01 21.34 -10.57
C LEU A 383 20.42 20.79 -10.68
N GLU A 384 21.16 20.72 -9.58
CA GLU A 384 22.50 20.11 -9.56
C GLU A 384 22.44 18.62 -9.93
N ASP A 385 21.47 17.89 -9.42
CA ASP A 385 21.26 16.50 -9.78
C ASP A 385 20.87 16.34 -11.25
N ALA A 386 19.93 17.15 -11.74
CA ALA A 386 19.52 17.14 -13.14
C ALA A 386 20.67 17.50 -14.08
N ALA A 387 21.52 18.46 -13.70
CA ALA A 387 22.70 18.85 -14.47
C ALA A 387 23.75 17.71 -14.54
N ARG A 388 23.99 17.03 -13.43
CA ARG A 388 24.87 15.87 -13.37
C ARG A 388 24.35 14.71 -14.22
N ASP A 389 23.03 14.47 -14.20
CA ASP A 389 22.40 13.46 -15.07
C ASP A 389 22.55 13.81 -16.55
N LEU A 390 22.33 15.07 -16.90
CA LEU A 390 22.52 15.54 -18.26
C LEU A 390 23.99 15.34 -18.72
N LEU A 391 24.95 15.71 -17.88
CA LEU A 391 26.38 15.51 -18.17
C LEU A 391 26.68 14.02 -18.35
N GLY A 392 26.12 13.14 -17.52
CA GLY A 392 26.26 11.69 -17.66
C GLY A 392 25.81 11.21 -19.05
N ARG A 393 24.59 11.59 -19.45
CA ARG A 393 24.03 11.23 -20.77
C ARG A 393 24.84 11.78 -21.94
N LEU A 394 25.38 12.99 -21.81
CA LEU A 394 26.20 13.62 -22.86
C LEU A 394 27.60 13.00 -23.00
N THR A 395 28.07 12.29 -21.96
CA THR A 395 29.38 11.61 -21.99
C THR A 395 29.27 10.15 -22.45
N GLU A 396 28.08 9.54 -22.39
CA GLU A 396 27.84 8.15 -22.80
C GLU A 396 27.77 7.95 -24.33
N GLY A 397 27.64 9.03 -25.12
CA GLY A 397 27.47 8.95 -26.57
C GLY A 397 26.08 8.48 -27.01
N PRO A 398 25.74 8.55 -28.29
CA PRO A 398 24.47 8.01 -28.78
C PRO A 398 24.50 6.48 -28.66
N GLN A 399 23.47 5.92 -27.99
CA GLN A 399 23.19 4.48 -27.95
C GLN A 399 22.66 4.00 -29.30
#